data_e2fcfee0c35bb55b01afdaa8a89373cd
#
_entry.id   e2fcfee0c35bb55b01afdaa8a89373cd
#
_cell.length_a   1.000
_cell.length_b   1.000
_cell.length_c   1.000
_cell.angle_alpha   90.00
_cell.angle_beta   90.00
_cell.angle_gamma   90.00
#
_symmetry.space_group_name_H-M   'P 1'
#
loop_
_entity.id
_entity.type
_entity.pdbx_description
1 polymer ?
#
loop_
_entity_poly.entity_id
_entity_poly.type
_entity_poly.pdbx_seq_one_letter_code
_entity_poly.pdbx_strand_id
1 'polypeptide(L)' 'MLDQALLSLTHEQQQEAVEKIQALMEQGVSSGEAIAMVAKALREQHQQNAENHSP' A
#
# COMPACT_ATOMS: atom_id res chain seq x y z
N MET A 1 12.15 8.43 5.64
CA MET A 1 12.61 7.91 4.35
C MET A 1 11.44 7.25 3.65
N LEU A 2 11.27 7.53 2.38
CA LEU A 2 10.15 6.96 1.63
C LEU A 2 10.41 5.47 1.37
N ASP A 3 9.35 4.69 1.51
CA ASP A 3 9.40 3.27 1.20
C ASP A 3 9.60 3.09 -0.30
N GLN A 4 10.56 2.28 -0.69
CA GLN A 4 10.80 2.01 -2.10
C GLN A 4 9.58 1.39 -2.77
N ALA A 5 8.81 0.63 -2.03
CA ALA A 5 7.59 0.03 -2.57
C ALA A 5 6.62 1.11 -3.04
N LEU A 6 6.51 2.21 -2.28
CA LEU A 6 5.65 3.32 -2.68
C LEU A 6 6.17 4.03 -3.92
N LEU A 7 7.49 4.12 -4.05
CA LEU A 7 8.08 4.81 -5.19
C LEU A 7 7.96 4.00 -6.49
N SER A 8 7.84 2.68 -6.37
CA SER A 8 7.73 1.83 -7.55
C SER A 8 6.30 1.60 -8.00
N LEU A 9 5.33 2.19 -7.31
CA LEU A 9 3.93 2.04 -7.68
C LEU A 9 3.60 2.86 -8.92
N THR A 10 2.66 2.36 -9.71
CA THR A 10 2.12 3.13 -10.81
C THR A 10 1.31 4.30 -10.27
N HIS A 11 1.02 5.25 -11.14
CA HIS A 11 0.21 6.40 -10.72
C HIS A 11 -1.15 5.96 -10.21
N GLU A 12 -1.76 4.99 -10.87
CA GLU A 12 -3.05 4.47 -10.45
C GLU A 12 -2.96 3.80 -9.08
N GLN A 13 -1.90 3.04 -8.85
CA GLN A 13 -1.73 2.37 -7.56
C GLN A 13 -1.50 3.37 -6.44
N GLN A 14 -0.76 4.44 -6.72
CA GLN A 14 -0.56 5.50 -5.75
C GLN A 14 -1.87 6.17 -5.39
N GLN A 15 -2.70 6.44 -6.39
CA GLN A 15 -3.99 7.05 -6.17
C GLN A 15 -4.87 6.15 -5.31
N GLU A 16 -4.87 4.87 -5.61
CA GLU A 16 -5.65 3.90 -4.85
C GLU A 16 -5.19 3.83 -3.40
N ALA A 17 -3.88 3.85 -3.18
CA ALA A 17 -3.33 3.82 -1.83
C ALA A 17 -3.76 5.05 -1.04
N VAL A 18 -3.72 6.22 -1.65
CA VAL A 18 -4.14 7.45 -0.99
C VAL A 18 -5.61 7.38 -0.61
N GLU A 19 -6.45 6.86 -1.49
CA GLU A 19 -7.87 6.74 -1.22
C GLU A 19 -8.14 5.80 -0.05
N LYS A 20 -7.41 4.69 0.01
CA LYS A 20 -7.55 3.75 1.11
C LYS A 20 -7.11 4.36 2.43
N ILE A 21 -6.01 5.11 2.40
CA ILE A 21 -5.53 5.79 3.60
C ILE A 21 -6.57 6.78 4.09
N GLN A 22 -7.16 7.55 3.19
CA GLN A 22 -8.18 8.51 3.58
C GLN A 22 -9.41 7.82 4.17
N ALA A 23 -9.82 6.71 3.58
CA ALA A 23 -10.97 5.97 4.09
C ALA A 23 -10.71 5.46 5.51
N LEU A 24 -9.51 4.95 5.78
CA LEU A 24 -9.16 4.48 7.10
C LEU A 24 -9.15 5.62 8.11
N MET A 25 -8.64 6.78 7.72
CA MET A 25 -8.61 7.94 8.59
C MET A 25 -10.03 8.41 8.92
N GLU A 26 -10.95 8.32 7.98
CA GLU A 26 -12.34 8.65 8.23
C GLU A 26 -12.98 7.71 9.25
N GLN A 27 -12.49 6.49 9.33
CA GLN A 27 -12.95 5.52 10.31
C GLN A 27 -12.34 5.73 11.69
N GLY A 28 -11.41 6.67 11.81
CA GLY A 28 -10.77 6.96 13.08
C GLY A 28 -9.35 6.42 13.21
N VAL A 29 -8.82 5.83 12.16
CA VAL A 29 -7.44 5.32 12.18
C VAL A 29 -6.48 6.49 12.00
N SER A 30 -5.40 6.52 12.81
CA SER A 30 -4.41 7.59 12.67
C SER A 30 -3.69 7.49 11.33
N SER A 31 -3.16 8.63 10.86
CA SER A 31 -2.52 8.65 9.54
C SER A 31 -1.33 7.71 9.47
N GLY A 32 -0.50 7.67 10.50
CA GLY A 32 0.65 6.78 10.51
C GLY A 32 0.24 5.32 10.45
N GLU A 33 -0.80 4.96 11.20
CA GLU A 33 -1.30 3.61 11.23
C GLU A 33 -1.95 3.24 9.89
N ALA A 34 -2.71 4.16 9.32
CA ALA A 34 -3.33 3.92 8.02
C ALA A 34 -2.28 3.68 6.94
N ILE A 35 -1.23 4.48 6.94
CA ILE A 35 -0.14 4.31 5.98
C ILE A 35 0.53 2.95 6.15
N ALA A 36 0.77 2.55 7.40
CA ALA A 36 1.41 1.27 7.66
C ALA A 36 0.53 0.11 7.19
N MET A 37 -0.76 0.19 7.40
CA MET A 37 -1.69 -0.85 6.97
C MET A 37 -1.72 -1.00 5.45
N VAL A 38 -1.78 0.13 4.76
CA VAL A 38 -1.82 0.12 3.31
C VAL A 38 -0.50 -0.38 2.73
N ALA A 39 0.62 0.05 3.31
CA ALA A 39 1.94 -0.38 2.86
C ALA A 39 2.09 -1.90 3.04
N LYS A 40 1.59 -2.43 4.15
CA LYS A 40 1.66 -3.87 4.39
C LYS A 40 0.85 -4.64 3.36
N ALA A 41 -0.34 -4.15 3.05
CA ALA A 41 -1.19 -4.79 2.05
C ALA A 41 -0.52 -4.81 0.68
N LEU A 42 0.12 -3.71 0.31
CA LEU A 42 0.81 -3.63 -0.96
C LEU A 42 1.99 -4.60 -1.02
N ARG A 43 2.73 -4.73 0.08
CA ARG A 43 3.84 -5.67 0.13
C ARG A 43 3.35 -7.10 -0.02
N GLU A 44 2.26 -7.44 0.63
CA GLU A 44 1.70 -8.77 0.52
C GLU A 44 1.26 -9.09 -0.89
N GLN A 45 0.64 -8.13 -1.56
CA GLN A 45 0.26 -8.29 -2.94
C GLN A 45 1.49 -8.51 -3.83
N HIS A 46 2.54 -7.75 -3.56
CA HIS A 46 3.76 -7.86 -4.33
C HIS A 46 4.41 -9.23 -4.16
N GLN A 47 4.42 -9.73 -2.93
CA GLN A 47 4.98 -11.03 -2.64
C GLN A 47 4.19 -12.15 -3.31
N GLN A 48 2.88 -12.05 -3.29
CA GLN A 48 2.02 -13.04 -3.93
C GLN A 48 2.27 -13.08 -5.43
N ASN A 49 2.42 -11.91 -6.04
CA ASN A 49 2.70 -11.83 -7.46
C ASN A 49 4.05 -12.46 -7.79
N ALA A 50 5.04 -12.24 -6.93
CA ALA A 50 6.36 -12.81 -7.13
C ALA A 50 6.32 -14.33 -7.01
N GLU A 51 5.55 -14.84 -6.05
CA GLU A 51 5.41 -16.28 -5.87
C GLU A 51 4.70 -16.92 -7.04
N ASN A 52 3.67 -16.27 -7.54
CA ASN A 52 2.92 -16.78 -8.69
C ASN A 52 3.78 -16.80 -9.95
N HIS A 53 4.79 -15.95 -9.99
CA HIS A 53 5.70 -15.87 -11.12
C HIS A 53 6.74 -16.96 -11.08
N SER A 54 6.99 -17.52 -9.93
CA SER A 54 7.96 -18.59 -9.80
C SER A 54 7.45 -19.87 -10.43
N PRO A 55 8.24 -20.47 -11.30
CA PRO A 55 7.86 -21.76 -11.89
C PRO A 55 7.84 -22.87 -10.86
#